data_7b03a8e31aa6114b13b2a43ff192accd
#
_entry.id   7b03a8e31aa6114b13b2a43ff192accd
#
_cell.length_a   1.000
_cell.length_b   1.000
_cell.length_c   1.000
_cell.angle_alpha   90.00
_cell.angle_beta   90.00
_cell.angle_gamma   90.00
#
_symmetry.space_group_name_H-M   'P 1'
#
loop_
_entity.id
_entity.type
_entity.pdbx_description
1 polymer ?
#
loop_
_entity_poly.entity_id
_entity_poly.type
_entity_poly.pdbx_seq_one_letter_code
_entity_poly.pdbx_strand_id
1 'polypeptide(L)'
;MITKILKQMWNQRRMNSWIFIEIIIAGFFLWTVIDPMYVLTITHLKDKGYEEKGRYVMKLGAYGRNHGLRDTTLTAEHRKEAFLRITKLMGEQPEVEAHYVCLNQSLPNGGSWSGSSWVADTTGLTKENARERMIHSQIWKFYATPESDIFRTLGIKDATTGQEMKMPEKNIFFFVSETFAKRAFGTPQAVGQKIFNGNLQSIHIDGVFKDLKTCDFELSYPLCMNIDYGMRISDYTHLTTLVIFRLKDGVNFDTFQERFKKEVAPQMKQGDFYFDSFQPLSEYRYQLGVANGVYNKFRLHLSLASFTLLCIFLGMLGTFWIRSNARRGEIGLMRSMGATEKKVTKQFLIEAALIVTLGFAFSLALVVNFVFMAEGMSQPSVTGLMEHAITNEWLSPSMQFAMVSLITYLALLIIALVGTLIPVRRAVKVLPADALRDE
;
A
#
# COMPACT_ATOMS: atom_id res chain seq x y z
N MET A 1 -21.50 34.76 23.87
CA MET A 1 -20.30 35.08 23.07
C MET A 1 -20.48 34.65 21.62
N ILE A 2 -20.75 33.39 21.34
CA ILE A 2 -20.93 32.87 19.97
C ILE A 2 -22.01 33.61 19.19
N THR A 3 -23.18 33.87 19.76
CA THR A 3 -24.30 34.59 19.13
C THR A 3 -23.93 36.02 18.69
N LYS A 4 -23.09 36.71 19.50
CA LYS A 4 -22.57 38.03 19.15
C LYS A 4 -21.61 37.95 17.95
N ILE A 5 -20.75 36.94 17.92
CA ILE A 5 -19.79 36.70 16.83
C ILE A 5 -20.54 36.37 15.54
N LEU A 6 -21.57 35.52 15.58
CA LEU A 6 -22.40 35.22 14.41
C LEU A 6 -23.13 36.46 13.85
N LYS A 7 -23.66 37.34 14.73
CA LYS A 7 -24.28 38.58 14.31
C LYS A 7 -23.26 39.52 13.65
N GLN A 8 -22.04 39.61 14.18
CA GLN A 8 -20.95 40.36 13.63
C GLN A 8 -20.50 39.80 12.27
N MET A 9 -20.38 38.50 12.15
CA MET A 9 -20.08 37.82 10.87
C MET A 9 -21.13 38.13 9.81
N TRP A 10 -22.41 38.17 10.19
CA TRP A 10 -23.52 38.48 9.28
C TRP A 10 -23.48 39.95 8.82
N ASN A 11 -23.15 40.86 9.73
CA ASN A 11 -23.00 42.28 9.38
C ASN A 11 -21.84 42.50 8.39
N GLN A 12 -20.79 41.69 8.48
CA GLN A 12 -19.62 41.74 7.60
C GLN A 12 -19.73 40.72 6.43
N ARG A 13 -20.92 40.27 6.05
CA ARG A 13 -21.13 39.18 5.07
C ARG A 13 -20.44 39.44 3.72
N ARG A 14 -20.32 40.67 3.23
CA ARG A 14 -19.63 40.95 1.95
C ARG A 14 -18.15 40.56 1.98
N MET A 15 -17.47 40.81 3.08
CA MET A 15 -16.06 40.47 3.27
C MET A 15 -15.91 38.97 3.59
N ASN A 16 -16.83 38.41 4.35
CA ASN A 16 -16.80 37.02 4.75
C ASN A 16 -17.22 36.06 3.63
N SER A 17 -18.06 36.48 2.67
CA SER A 17 -18.53 35.62 1.59
C SER A 17 -17.42 35.11 0.70
N TRP A 18 -16.40 35.92 0.43
CA TRP A 18 -15.24 35.47 -0.37
C TRP A 18 -14.47 34.38 0.32
N ILE A 19 -14.13 34.52 1.61
CA ILE A 19 -13.45 33.50 2.42
C ILE A 19 -14.30 32.24 2.52
N PHE A 20 -15.62 32.42 2.67
CA PHE A 20 -16.54 31.29 2.76
C PHE A 20 -16.56 30.46 1.48
N ILE A 21 -16.60 31.10 0.29
CA ILE A 21 -16.51 30.44 -1.00
C ILE A 21 -15.15 29.75 -1.16
N GLU A 22 -14.06 30.42 -0.79
CA GLU A 22 -12.71 29.87 -0.82
C GLU A 22 -12.62 28.58 0.01
N ILE A 23 -13.18 28.56 1.23
CA ILE A 23 -13.21 27.40 2.09
C ILE A 23 -14.03 26.24 1.49
N ILE A 24 -15.18 26.55 0.87
CA ILE A 24 -16.00 25.52 0.21
C ILE A 24 -15.21 24.84 -0.92
N ILE A 25 -14.58 25.64 -1.77
CA ILE A 25 -13.80 25.14 -2.89
C ILE A 25 -12.56 24.37 -2.38
N ALA A 26 -11.81 24.96 -1.44
CA ALA A 26 -10.63 24.35 -0.85
C ALA A 26 -10.97 23.02 -0.15
N GLY A 27 -12.07 22.98 0.58
CA GLY A 27 -12.53 21.76 1.27
C GLY A 27 -12.89 20.65 0.30
N PHE A 28 -13.59 20.97 -0.78
CA PHE A 28 -13.91 20.01 -1.83
C PHE A 28 -12.64 19.44 -2.49
N PHE A 29 -11.75 20.28 -2.97
CA PHE A 29 -10.52 19.84 -3.62
C PHE A 29 -9.58 19.10 -2.67
N LEU A 30 -9.44 19.56 -1.43
CA LEU A 30 -8.59 18.89 -0.46
C LEU A 30 -9.14 17.51 -0.10
N TRP A 31 -10.46 17.38 0.02
CA TRP A 31 -11.12 16.09 0.26
C TRP A 31 -10.83 15.09 -0.86
N THR A 32 -11.00 15.51 -2.14
CA THR A 32 -10.76 14.65 -3.31
C THR A 32 -9.29 14.22 -3.45
N VAL A 33 -8.37 14.96 -2.89
CA VAL A 33 -6.93 14.64 -2.89
C VAL A 33 -6.56 13.76 -1.69
N ILE A 34 -7.16 13.98 -0.53
CA ILE A 34 -6.90 13.19 0.69
C ILE A 34 -7.49 11.78 0.57
N ASP A 35 -8.65 11.62 -0.09
CA ASP A 35 -9.33 10.33 -0.22
C ASP A 35 -8.44 9.22 -0.81
N PRO A 36 -7.81 9.35 -2.00
CA PRO A 36 -6.91 8.34 -2.51
C PRO A 36 -5.66 8.14 -1.65
N MET A 37 -5.16 9.19 -1.00
CA MET A 37 -4.02 9.08 -0.08
C MET A 37 -4.38 8.27 1.17
N TYR A 38 -5.59 8.44 1.70
CA TYR A 38 -6.10 7.64 2.81
C TYR A 38 -6.15 6.16 2.44
N VAL A 39 -6.75 5.82 1.29
CA VAL A 39 -6.84 4.43 0.81
C VAL A 39 -5.46 3.81 0.64
N LEU A 40 -4.53 4.50 -0.02
CA LEU A 40 -3.17 4.02 -0.24
C LEU A 40 -2.42 3.82 1.09
N THR A 41 -2.61 4.72 2.06
CA THR A 41 -1.96 4.64 3.36
C THR A 41 -2.49 3.46 4.17
N ILE A 42 -3.82 3.31 4.29
CA ILE A 42 -4.44 2.20 5.02
C ILE A 42 -4.06 0.86 4.38
N THR A 43 -4.07 0.80 3.05
CA THR A 43 -3.64 -0.40 2.33
C THR A 43 -2.17 -0.72 2.58
N HIS A 44 -1.30 0.27 2.59
CA HIS A 44 0.14 0.08 2.83
C HIS A 44 0.42 -0.44 4.25
N LEU A 45 -0.28 0.09 5.25
CA LEU A 45 -0.08 -0.25 6.66
C LEU A 45 -0.63 -1.64 7.05
N LYS A 46 -1.43 -2.28 6.19
CA LYS A 46 -1.97 -3.61 6.47
C LYS A 46 -0.85 -4.65 6.54
N ASP A 47 -1.00 -5.63 7.45
CA ASP A 47 -0.08 -6.76 7.58
C ASP A 47 0.15 -7.45 6.23
N LYS A 48 1.38 -7.82 5.98
CA LYS A 48 1.81 -8.46 4.73
C LYS A 48 1.47 -9.95 4.70
N GLY A 49 1.30 -10.58 5.86
CA GLY A 49 1.09 -12.01 6.01
C GLY A 49 2.36 -12.87 5.84
N TYR A 50 3.50 -12.25 5.58
CA TYR A 50 4.83 -12.88 5.48
C TYR A 50 5.91 -11.99 6.11
N GLU A 51 7.04 -12.58 6.42
CA GLU A 51 8.16 -11.91 7.07
C GLU A 51 9.26 -11.56 6.06
N GLU A 52 9.91 -10.40 6.25
CA GLU A 52 11.04 -9.94 5.43
C GLU A 52 12.35 -9.84 6.21
N LYS A 53 12.26 -9.63 7.52
CA LYS A 53 13.45 -9.49 8.37
C LYS A 53 14.20 -10.83 8.44
N GLY A 54 15.51 -10.80 8.20
CA GLY A 54 16.34 -12.01 8.17
C GLY A 54 16.16 -12.87 6.91
N ARG A 55 15.48 -12.33 5.87
CA ARG A 55 15.31 -12.99 4.57
C ARG A 55 16.06 -12.22 3.50
N TYR A 56 16.72 -12.99 2.64
CA TYR A 56 17.62 -12.46 1.63
C TYR A 56 17.35 -13.12 0.28
N VAL A 57 17.69 -12.39 -0.77
CA VAL A 57 17.63 -12.85 -2.15
C VAL A 57 19.04 -13.11 -2.62
N MET A 58 19.29 -14.32 -3.10
CA MET A 58 20.48 -14.63 -3.89
C MET A 58 20.16 -14.44 -5.36
N LYS A 59 20.86 -13.52 -6.01
CA LYS A 59 20.83 -13.33 -7.45
C LYS A 59 21.86 -14.20 -8.11
N LEU A 60 21.45 -14.90 -9.14
CA LEU A 60 22.34 -15.65 -10.01
C LEU A 60 22.49 -14.89 -11.33
N GLY A 61 23.72 -14.69 -11.75
CA GLY A 61 24.02 -14.28 -13.12
C GLY A 61 24.06 -15.48 -14.05
N ALA A 62 23.80 -15.24 -15.32
CA ALA A 62 24.02 -16.22 -16.37
C ALA A 62 24.71 -15.56 -17.57
N TYR A 63 25.68 -16.22 -18.15
CA TYR A 63 26.37 -15.71 -19.32
C TYR A 63 25.43 -15.62 -20.53
N GLY A 64 25.30 -14.43 -21.10
CA GLY A 64 24.45 -14.16 -22.27
C GLY A 64 24.88 -14.95 -23.49
N ARG A 65 23.99 -15.08 -24.50
CA ARG A 65 24.22 -15.88 -25.71
C ARG A 65 25.53 -15.55 -26.44
N ASN A 66 25.98 -14.32 -26.42
CA ASN A 66 27.17 -13.82 -27.10
C ASN A 66 28.39 -13.64 -26.18
N HIS A 67 28.32 -14.14 -24.93
CA HIS A 67 29.41 -13.98 -23.99
C HIS A 67 30.47 -15.07 -24.21
N GLY A 68 31.74 -14.70 -24.28
CA GLY A 68 32.85 -15.63 -24.57
C GLY A 68 33.08 -16.73 -23.53
N LEU A 69 32.50 -16.58 -22.33
CA LEU A 69 32.53 -17.62 -21.28
C LEU A 69 31.30 -18.53 -21.27
N ARG A 70 30.38 -18.33 -22.20
CA ARG A 70 29.21 -19.18 -22.31
C ARG A 70 29.60 -20.49 -22.99
N ASP A 71 29.23 -21.59 -22.35
CA ASP A 71 29.36 -22.92 -22.94
C ASP A 71 28.15 -23.20 -23.83
N THR A 72 28.34 -23.12 -25.15
CA THR A 72 27.29 -23.39 -26.15
C THR A 72 26.97 -24.86 -26.32
N THR A 73 27.76 -25.75 -25.73
CA THR A 73 27.57 -27.20 -25.81
C THR A 73 26.64 -27.72 -24.73
N LEU A 74 26.34 -26.91 -23.70
CA LEU A 74 25.44 -27.28 -22.59
C LEU A 74 24.00 -27.47 -23.07
N THR A 75 23.48 -28.65 -22.83
CA THR A 75 22.05 -28.93 -23.03
C THR A 75 21.21 -28.27 -21.95
N ALA A 76 19.91 -28.24 -22.14
CA ALA A 76 18.98 -27.70 -21.16
C ALA A 76 18.95 -28.53 -19.86
N GLU A 77 19.17 -29.84 -19.96
CA GLU A 77 19.30 -30.77 -18.82
C GLU A 77 20.54 -30.43 -17.99
N HIS A 78 21.70 -30.21 -18.62
CA HIS A 78 22.92 -29.81 -17.91
C HIS A 78 22.71 -28.47 -17.17
N ARG A 79 22.00 -27.54 -17.76
CA ARG A 79 21.68 -26.26 -17.08
C ARG A 79 20.78 -26.49 -15.86
N LYS A 80 19.78 -27.37 -16.00
CA LYS A 80 18.91 -27.77 -14.88
C LYS A 80 19.73 -28.36 -13.74
N GLU A 81 20.61 -29.33 -14.04
CA GLU A 81 21.47 -29.95 -13.05
C GLU A 81 22.41 -28.93 -12.38
N ALA A 82 23.00 -28.04 -13.15
CA ALA A 82 23.84 -26.97 -12.63
C ALA A 82 23.06 -26.06 -11.66
N PHE A 83 21.84 -25.66 -12.04
CA PHE A 83 21.00 -24.85 -11.19
C PHE A 83 20.62 -25.58 -9.89
N LEU A 84 20.22 -26.85 -9.97
CA LEU A 84 19.89 -27.66 -8.78
C LEU A 84 21.09 -27.84 -7.85
N ARG A 85 22.32 -28.00 -8.39
CA ARG A 85 23.53 -28.03 -7.55
C ARG A 85 23.76 -26.70 -6.83
N ILE A 86 23.52 -25.57 -7.50
CA ILE A 86 23.64 -24.24 -6.89
C ILE A 86 22.62 -24.06 -5.75
N THR A 87 21.37 -24.45 -5.97
CA THR A 87 20.33 -24.35 -4.93
C THR A 87 20.64 -25.27 -3.73
N LYS A 88 21.15 -26.45 -3.99
CA LYS A 88 21.60 -27.39 -2.96
C LYS A 88 22.77 -26.81 -2.14
N LEU A 89 23.81 -26.26 -2.80
CA LEU A 89 24.91 -25.60 -2.10
C LEU A 89 24.42 -24.47 -1.19
N MET A 90 23.38 -23.76 -1.55
CA MET A 90 22.78 -22.73 -0.70
C MET A 90 22.08 -23.33 0.51
N GLY A 91 21.30 -24.39 0.32
CA GLY A 91 20.60 -25.10 1.41
C GLY A 91 21.53 -25.81 2.40
N GLU A 92 22.71 -26.22 1.97
CA GLU A 92 23.70 -26.88 2.81
C GLU A 92 24.52 -25.93 3.72
N GLN A 93 24.31 -24.59 3.58
CA GLN A 93 25.01 -23.65 4.44
C GLN A 93 24.50 -23.74 5.89
N PRO A 94 25.40 -23.88 6.88
CA PRO A 94 25.01 -24.10 8.29
C PRO A 94 24.22 -22.93 8.88
N GLU A 95 24.38 -21.71 8.36
CA GLU A 95 23.67 -20.50 8.79
C GLU A 95 22.29 -20.37 8.15
N VAL A 96 22.00 -21.10 7.07
CA VAL A 96 20.70 -21.05 6.37
C VAL A 96 19.72 -21.97 7.10
N GLU A 97 18.56 -21.43 7.42
CA GLU A 97 17.48 -22.17 8.07
C GLU A 97 16.55 -22.82 7.07
N ALA A 98 16.20 -22.07 6.02
CA ALA A 98 15.32 -22.51 4.93
C ALA A 98 15.58 -21.68 3.66
N HIS A 99 15.26 -22.25 2.53
CA HIS A 99 15.32 -21.56 1.23
C HIS A 99 14.25 -22.07 0.29
N TYR A 100 13.96 -21.30 -0.75
CA TYR A 100 13.11 -21.73 -1.86
C TYR A 100 13.50 -21.01 -3.14
N VAL A 101 13.04 -21.58 -4.27
CA VAL A 101 13.28 -21.04 -5.61
C VAL A 101 11.99 -20.44 -6.16
N CYS A 102 12.05 -19.23 -6.67
CA CYS A 102 10.91 -18.62 -7.33
C CYS A 102 11.32 -17.81 -8.57
N LEU A 103 10.34 -17.55 -9.41
CA LEU A 103 10.47 -16.52 -10.42
C LEU A 103 10.20 -15.15 -9.79
N ASN A 104 10.87 -14.13 -10.31
CA ASN A 104 10.68 -12.73 -9.90
C ASN A 104 9.20 -12.32 -9.84
N GLN A 105 8.41 -12.89 -10.74
CA GLN A 105 6.97 -12.67 -10.88
C GLN A 105 6.15 -13.22 -9.72
N SER A 106 6.64 -14.21 -9.01
CA SER A 106 5.97 -14.84 -7.87
C SER A 106 6.38 -14.22 -6.52
N LEU A 107 6.88 -12.99 -6.55
CA LEU A 107 7.18 -12.19 -5.38
C LEU A 107 6.20 -11.02 -5.25
N PRO A 108 5.95 -10.56 -4.02
CA PRO A 108 5.23 -9.31 -3.83
C PRO A 108 5.89 -8.16 -4.57
N ASN A 109 5.10 -7.33 -5.22
CA ASN A 109 5.53 -6.26 -6.15
C ASN A 109 6.19 -6.76 -7.45
N GLY A 110 6.19 -8.07 -7.73
CA GLY A 110 6.84 -8.68 -8.90
C GLY A 110 6.19 -8.36 -10.26
N GLY A 111 5.01 -7.76 -10.26
CA GLY A 111 4.34 -7.23 -11.46
C GLY A 111 3.76 -8.28 -12.41
N SER A 112 3.78 -9.56 -12.06
CA SER A 112 3.18 -10.60 -12.89
C SER A 112 1.74 -10.91 -12.50
N TRP A 113 0.94 -11.04 -13.52
CA TRP A 113 -0.49 -11.28 -13.44
C TRP A 113 -0.81 -12.64 -14.03
N SER A 114 -0.71 -13.68 -13.22
CA SER A 114 -1.31 -14.95 -13.54
C SER A 114 -2.61 -15.07 -12.75
N GLY A 115 -3.74 -14.80 -13.38
CA GLY A 115 -5.06 -15.00 -12.80
C GLY A 115 -5.65 -16.33 -13.21
N SER A 116 -6.51 -16.89 -12.40
CA SER A 116 -7.35 -18.05 -12.75
C SER A 116 -8.72 -17.92 -12.12
N SER A 117 -9.67 -18.58 -12.75
CA SER A 117 -11.05 -18.66 -12.26
C SER A 117 -11.35 -20.08 -11.83
N TRP A 118 -11.99 -20.20 -10.69
CA TRP A 118 -12.26 -21.46 -10.02
C TRP A 118 -13.73 -21.56 -9.65
N VAL A 119 -14.25 -22.77 -9.61
CA VAL A 119 -15.58 -23.07 -9.11
C VAL A 119 -15.48 -24.14 -8.06
N ALA A 120 -16.12 -23.93 -6.91
CA ALA A 120 -16.12 -24.89 -5.81
C ALA A 120 -17.10 -26.06 -6.05
N ASP A 121 -18.21 -25.79 -6.74
CA ASP A 121 -19.23 -26.78 -7.04
C ASP A 121 -19.72 -26.59 -8.49
N THR A 122 -19.72 -27.68 -9.24
CA THR A 122 -20.15 -27.70 -10.64
C THR A 122 -21.63 -28.07 -10.80
N THR A 123 -22.32 -28.43 -9.72
CA THR A 123 -23.75 -28.80 -9.75
C THR A 123 -24.60 -27.61 -10.19
N GLY A 124 -25.39 -27.79 -11.26
CA GLY A 124 -26.22 -26.73 -11.82
C GLY A 124 -25.45 -25.53 -12.40
N LEU A 125 -24.15 -25.71 -12.75
CA LEU A 125 -23.36 -24.68 -13.42
C LEU A 125 -23.85 -24.50 -14.86
N THR A 126 -24.28 -23.28 -15.20
CA THR A 126 -24.68 -22.87 -16.55
C THR A 126 -23.83 -21.71 -17.02
N LYS A 127 -23.87 -21.39 -18.32
CA LYS A 127 -23.14 -20.24 -18.86
C LYS A 127 -23.62 -18.90 -18.25
N GLU A 128 -24.90 -18.84 -17.90
CA GLU A 128 -25.53 -17.65 -17.33
C GLU A 128 -25.06 -17.39 -15.89
N ASN A 129 -24.94 -18.44 -15.05
CA ASN A 129 -24.56 -18.31 -13.64
C ASN A 129 -23.06 -18.52 -13.36
N ALA A 130 -22.30 -18.96 -14.38
CA ALA A 130 -20.89 -19.28 -14.23
C ALA A 130 -20.07 -18.08 -13.71
N ARG A 131 -20.35 -16.88 -14.22
CA ARG A 131 -19.65 -15.65 -13.84
C ARG A 131 -19.81 -15.31 -12.34
N GLU A 132 -21.01 -15.48 -11.80
CA GLU A 132 -21.30 -15.19 -10.39
C GLU A 132 -20.72 -16.24 -9.45
N ARG A 133 -20.59 -17.51 -9.91
CA ARG A 133 -20.07 -18.63 -9.11
C ARG A 133 -18.55 -18.79 -9.23
N MET A 134 -17.90 -18.08 -10.15
CA MET A 134 -16.45 -18.13 -10.30
C MET A 134 -15.74 -17.29 -9.23
N ILE A 135 -14.73 -17.88 -8.64
CA ILE A 135 -13.79 -17.23 -7.74
C ILE A 135 -12.54 -16.89 -8.55
N HIS A 136 -12.32 -15.61 -8.76
CA HIS A 136 -11.09 -15.15 -9.41
C HIS A 136 -9.98 -15.10 -8.36
N SER A 137 -8.80 -15.64 -8.71
CA SER A 137 -7.64 -15.63 -7.85
C SER A 137 -6.37 -15.28 -8.62
N GLN A 138 -5.38 -14.74 -7.94
CA GLN A 138 -4.01 -14.76 -8.42
C GLN A 138 -3.42 -16.16 -8.21
N ILE A 139 -2.46 -16.53 -9.08
CA ILE A 139 -1.69 -17.75 -8.94
C ILE A 139 -0.22 -17.40 -8.84
N TRP A 140 0.40 -17.81 -7.74
CA TRP A 140 1.85 -17.84 -7.61
C TRP A 140 2.37 -19.24 -7.91
N LYS A 141 3.38 -19.33 -8.76
CA LYS A 141 4.04 -20.58 -9.08
C LYS A 141 5.41 -20.61 -8.43
N PHE A 142 5.66 -21.66 -7.69
CA PHE A 142 6.94 -21.91 -7.06
C PHE A 142 7.50 -23.24 -7.52
N TYR A 143 8.82 -23.31 -7.55
CA TYR A 143 9.53 -24.53 -7.88
C TYR A 143 10.12 -25.10 -6.63
N ALA A 144 9.69 -26.29 -6.27
CA ALA A 144 10.23 -26.99 -5.12
C ALA A 144 11.43 -27.85 -5.52
N THR A 145 12.48 -27.78 -4.74
CA THR A 145 13.50 -28.81 -4.64
C THR A 145 13.22 -29.62 -3.37
N PRO A 146 13.75 -30.84 -3.22
CA PRO A 146 13.49 -31.66 -2.03
C PRO A 146 13.79 -30.96 -0.70
N GLU A 147 14.73 -30.01 -0.71
CA GLU A 147 15.16 -29.27 0.49
C GLU A 147 14.51 -27.88 0.60
N SER A 148 13.68 -27.48 -0.37
CA SER A 148 13.10 -26.13 -0.38
C SER A 148 11.81 -26.07 0.42
N ASP A 149 11.65 -24.99 1.21
CA ASP A 149 10.45 -24.74 2.00
C ASP A 149 10.08 -23.25 1.97
N ILE A 150 9.10 -22.90 1.12
CA ILE A 150 8.61 -21.53 1.00
C ILE A 150 7.94 -21.03 2.28
N PHE A 151 7.18 -21.90 2.96
CA PHE A 151 6.41 -21.51 4.13
C PHE A 151 7.35 -21.13 5.28
N ARG A 152 8.34 -21.98 5.55
CA ARG A 152 9.36 -21.70 6.55
C ARG A 152 10.25 -20.52 6.18
N THR A 153 10.60 -20.38 4.90
CA THR A 153 11.44 -19.27 4.45
C THR A 153 10.75 -17.93 4.64
N LEU A 154 9.46 -17.81 4.32
CA LEU A 154 8.70 -16.57 4.44
C LEU A 154 7.91 -16.43 5.76
N GLY A 155 7.91 -17.44 6.63
CA GLY A 155 7.13 -17.42 7.87
C GLY A 155 5.62 -17.43 7.62
N ILE A 156 5.16 -18.09 6.56
CA ILE A 156 3.74 -18.15 6.18
C ILE A 156 2.99 -19.05 7.16
N LYS A 157 1.87 -18.56 7.67
CA LYS A 157 1.08 -19.24 8.70
C LYS A 157 -0.13 -19.96 8.10
N ASP A 158 -0.45 -21.10 8.66
CA ASP A 158 -1.70 -21.82 8.40
C ASP A 158 -2.90 -21.02 8.91
N ALA A 159 -3.96 -20.94 8.09
CA ALA A 159 -5.14 -20.13 8.39
C ALA A 159 -5.97 -20.69 9.54
N THR A 160 -5.88 -21.99 9.82
CA THR A 160 -6.69 -22.69 10.84
C THR A 160 -5.96 -22.73 12.18
N THR A 161 -4.67 -23.08 12.16
CA THR A 161 -3.89 -23.27 13.39
C THR A 161 -3.14 -22.01 13.81
N GLY A 162 -2.87 -21.08 12.89
CA GLY A 162 -2.05 -19.91 13.11
C GLY A 162 -0.55 -20.20 13.27
N GLN A 163 -0.14 -21.46 13.19
CA GLN A 163 1.26 -21.89 13.22
C GLN A 163 1.89 -21.75 11.83
N GLU A 164 3.22 -21.81 11.76
CA GLU A 164 3.96 -21.85 10.50
C GLU A 164 3.57 -23.11 9.71
N MET A 165 3.22 -22.92 8.42
CA MET A 165 2.90 -24.04 7.55
C MET A 165 4.13 -24.89 7.27
N LYS A 166 3.89 -26.17 7.01
CA LYS A 166 4.93 -27.12 6.60
C LYS A 166 4.65 -27.61 5.19
N MET A 167 5.71 -27.80 4.42
CA MET A 167 5.61 -28.47 3.13
C MET A 167 5.22 -29.93 3.34
N PRO A 168 4.17 -30.43 2.68
CA PRO A 168 3.83 -31.85 2.72
C PRO A 168 4.82 -32.70 1.89
N GLU A 169 4.80 -33.99 2.11
CA GLU A 169 5.65 -34.96 1.37
C GLU A 169 4.97 -35.47 0.11
N LYS A 170 4.82 -34.61 -0.92
CA LYS A 170 4.22 -34.94 -2.23
C LYS A 170 4.98 -34.24 -3.36
N ASN A 171 4.59 -34.45 -4.62
CA ASN A 171 5.28 -33.89 -5.78
C ASN A 171 4.64 -32.66 -6.40
N ILE A 172 3.34 -32.45 -6.19
CA ILE A 172 2.61 -31.28 -6.69
C ILE A 172 1.61 -30.87 -5.62
N PHE A 173 1.59 -29.60 -5.31
CA PHE A 173 0.73 -29.04 -4.26
C PHE A 173 -0.04 -27.85 -4.75
N PHE A 174 -1.24 -27.73 -4.21
CA PHE A 174 -2.11 -26.59 -4.45
C PHE A 174 -2.62 -26.05 -3.12
N PHE A 175 -2.16 -24.84 -2.80
CA PHE A 175 -2.54 -24.15 -1.59
C PHE A 175 -3.40 -22.94 -1.95
N VAL A 176 -4.32 -22.58 -1.07
CA VAL A 176 -5.20 -21.43 -1.25
C VAL A 176 -5.14 -20.52 -0.03
N SER A 177 -5.40 -19.23 -0.25
CA SER A 177 -5.49 -18.26 0.84
C SER A 177 -6.78 -18.43 1.64
N GLU A 178 -6.78 -17.93 2.88
CA GLU A 178 -7.94 -17.96 3.78
C GLU A 178 -9.17 -17.33 3.15
N THR A 179 -9.02 -16.19 2.48
CA THR A 179 -10.11 -15.53 1.75
C THR A 179 -10.63 -16.36 0.60
N PHE A 180 -9.76 -17.06 -0.13
CA PHE A 180 -10.20 -17.98 -1.18
C PHE A 180 -11.07 -19.09 -0.59
N ALA A 181 -10.58 -19.76 0.47
CA ALA A 181 -11.30 -20.85 1.12
C ALA A 181 -12.69 -20.42 1.68
N LYS A 182 -12.73 -19.27 2.34
CA LYS A 182 -14.00 -18.70 2.84
C LYS A 182 -14.99 -18.39 1.73
N ARG A 183 -14.54 -17.93 0.58
CA ARG A 183 -15.41 -17.66 -0.57
C ARG A 183 -15.89 -18.93 -1.23
N ALA A 184 -15.02 -19.93 -1.38
CA ALA A 184 -15.33 -21.18 -2.03
C ALA A 184 -16.28 -22.06 -1.18
N PHE A 185 -16.06 -22.10 0.14
CA PHE A 185 -16.65 -23.09 1.03
C PHE A 185 -17.31 -22.48 2.28
N GLY A 186 -17.27 -21.16 2.46
CA GLY A 186 -17.81 -20.49 3.66
C GLY A 186 -16.93 -20.65 4.92
N THR A 187 -15.82 -21.40 4.84
CA THR A 187 -14.96 -21.72 5.97
C THR A 187 -13.48 -21.77 5.54
N PRO A 188 -12.51 -21.49 6.44
CA PRO A 188 -11.09 -21.71 6.15
C PRO A 188 -10.70 -23.19 6.18
N GLN A 189 -11.52 -24.09 6.74
CA GLN A 189 -11.28 -25.55 6.76
C GLN A 189 -11.60 -26.16 5.39
N ALA A 190 -10.72 -25.94 4.42
CA ALA A 190 -10.93 -26.39 3.04
C ALA A 190 -9.91 -27.44 2.57
N VAL A 191 -9.03 -27.94 3.47
CA VAL A 191 -8.05 -28.97 3.12
C VAL A 191 -8.77 -30.25 2.66
N GLY A 192 -8.32 -30.84 1.55
CA GLY A 192 -8.93 -32.01 0.93
C GLY A 192 -10.16 -31.74 0.06
N GLN A 193 -10.70 -30.52 0.09
CA GLN A 193 -11.80 -30.11 -0.79
C GLN A 193 -11.32 -30.03 -2.25
N LYS A 194 -12.26 -30.20 -3.18
CA LYS A 194 -12.02 -30.08 -4.62
C LYS A 194 -12.46 -28.71 -5.14
N ILE A 195 -11.68 -28.16 -6.02
CA ILE A 195 -12.05 -27.01 -6.84
C ILE A 195 -11.85 -27.35 -8.32
N PHE A 196 -12.52 -26.65 -9.18
CA PHE A 196 -12.49 -26.91 -10.63
C PHE A 196 -11.98 -25.65 -11.34
N ASN A 197 -11.06 -25.84 -12.27
CA ASN A 197 -10.55 -24.76 -13.12
C ASN A 197 -11.53 -24.48 -14.29
N GLY A 198 -11.23 -23.48 -15.12
CA GLY A 198 -12.06 -23.11 -16.26
C GLY A 198 -12.31 -24.23 -17.28
N ASN A 199 -11.50 -25.30 -17.27
CA ASN A 199 -11.68 -26.50 -18.09
C ASN A 199 -12.40 -27.61 -17.33
N LEU A 200 -12.96 -27.33 -16.16
CA LEU A 200 -13.63 -28.27 -15.26
C LEU A 200 -12.73 -29.44 -14.75
N GLN A 201 -11.42 -29.25 -14.81
CA GLN A 201 -10.50 -30.19 -14.20
C GLN A 201 -10.43 -29.95 -12.70
N SER A 202 -10.60 -31.02 -11.93
CA SER A 202 -10.58 -30.94 -10.45
C SER A 202 -9.16 -30.88 -9.93
N ILE A 203 -8.95 -30.03 -8.91
CA ILE A 203 -7.71 -29.92 -8.15
C ILE A 203 -8.08 -30.04 -6.66
N HIS A 204 -7.28 -30.78 -5.90
CA HIS A 204 -7.44 -30.88 -4.46
C HIS A 204 -6.66 -29.77 -3.75
N ILE A 205 -7.24 -29.20 -2.71
CA ILE A 205 -6.58 -28.23 -1.85
C ILE A 205 -5.74 -28.98 -0.81
N ASP A 206 -4.43 -28.76 -0.82
CA ASP A 206 -3.49 -29.40 0.09
C ASP A 206 -3.28 -28.62 1.40
N GLY A 207 -3.59 -27.32 1.41
CA GLY A 207 -3.53 -26.48 2.60
C GLY A 207 -4.13 -25.10 2.38
N VAL A 208 -4.41 -24.43 3.51
CA VAL A 208 -4.96 -23.06 3.52
C VAL A 208 -4.03 -22.17 4.34
N PHE A 209 -3.47 -21.15 3.69
CA PHE A 209 -2.59 -20.17 4.33
C PHE A 209 -3.32 -18.87 4.63
N LYS A 210 -2.82 -18.11 5.63
CA LYS A 210 -3.30 -16.75 5.91
C LYS A 210 -3.06 -15.84 4.74
N ASP A 211 -3.97 -14.92 4.51
CA ASP A 211 -3.90 -14.00 3.38
C ASP A 211 -2.56 -13.29 3.28
N LEU A 212 -2.00 -13.28 2.09
CA LEU A 212 -0.74 -12.62 1.77
C LEU A 212 -0.99 -11.39 0.92
N LYS A 213 -0.18 -10.38 1.16
CA LYS A 213 -0.20 -9.14 0.39
C LYS A 213 0.71 -9.28 -0.83
N THR A 214 0.12 -9.21 -2.02
CA THR A 214 0.85 -9.35 -3.28
C THR A 214 1.43 -8.04 -3.80
N CYS A 215 0.88 -6.90 -3.35
CA CYS A 215 1.35 -5.56 -3.70
C CYS A 215 1.26 -4.63 -2.49
N ASP A 216 2.20 -3.68 -2.36
CA ASP A 216 2.28 -2.79 -1.18
C ASP A 216 1.07 -1.87 -1.02
N PHE A 217 0.46 -1.45 -2.12
CA PHE A 217 -0.66 -0.51 -2.13
C PHE A 217 -1.97 -1.13 -2.59
N GLU A 218 -2.09 -2.45 -2.51
CA GLU A 218 -3.32 -3.17 -2.84
C GLU A 218 -3.76 -4.02 -1.65
N LEU A 219 -5.04 -4.29 -1.57
CA LEU A 219 -5.57 -5.25 -0.61
C LEU A 219 -5.18 -6.67 -1.02
N SER A 220 -5.13 -7.57 -0.05
CA SER A 220 -4.95 -8.99 -0.35
C SER A 220 -6.14 -9.52 -1.13
N TYR A 221 -5.87 -10.36 -2.12
CA TYR A 221 -6.91 -11.06 -2.91
C TYR A 221 -6.93 -12.53 -2.61
N PRO A 222 -7.95 -13.23 -3.11
CA PRO A 222 -7.86 -14.68 -3.21
C PRO A 222 -6.59 -15.06 -3.97
N LEU A 223 -5.71 -15.81 -3.31
CA LEU A 223 -4.43 -16.23 -3.85
C LEU A 223 -4.35 -17.75 -3.83
N CYS A 224 -3.86 -18.32 -4.92
CA CYS A 224 -3.50 -19.73 -5.00
C CYS A 224 -2.00 -19.87 -5.19
N MET A 225 -1.42 -20.86 -4.55
CA MET A 225 -0.03 -21.23 -4.75
C MET A 225 0.03 -22.62 -5.37
N ASN A 226 0.65 -22.70 -6.54
CA ASN A 226 0.98 -23.96 -7.17
C ASN A 226 2.46 -24.21 -6.98
N ILE A 227 2.79 -25.26 -6.24
CA ILE A 227 4.17 -25.66 -5.98
C ILE A 227 4.43 -26.95 -6.74
N ASP A 228 5.41 -26.92 -7.65
CA ASP A 228 5.73 -28.03 -8.55
C ASP A 228 7.22 -28.37 -8.42
N TYR A 229 7.52 -29.66 -8.23
CA TYR A 229 8.89 -30.18 -8.28
C TYR A 229 9.42 -30.33 -9.70
N GLY A 230 8.55 -30.23 -10.70
CA GLY A 230 8.84 -30.34 -12.11
C GLY A 230 9.07 -29.00 -12.79
N MET A 231 10.06 -28.22 -12.35
CA MET A 231 10.44 -27.00 -13.07
C MET A 231 10.72 -27.29 -14.54
N ARG A 232 10.08 -26.59 -15.45
CA ARG A 232 10.30 -26.77 -16.89
C ARG A 232 11.71 -26.35 -17.24
N ILE A 233 12.33 -27.04 -18.18
CA ILE A 233 13.70 -26.72 -18.64
C ILE A 233 13.84 -25.27 -19.10
N SER A 234 12.79 -24.70 -19.75
CA SER A 234 12.74 -23.29 -20.14
C SER A 234 12.88 -22.32 -18.95
N ASP A 235 12.40 -22.70 -17.78
CA ASP A 235 12.36 -21.82 -16.61
C ASP A 235 13.74 -21.65 -15.96
N TYR A 236 14.67 -22.60 -16.16
CA TYR A 236 16.06 -22.48 -15.70
C TYR A 236 16.93 -21.54 -16.53
N THR A 237 16.45 -21.19 -17.72
CA THR A 237 17.20 -20.31 -18.64
C THR A 237 16.84 -18.83 -18.48
N HIS A 238 15.84 -18.51 -17.65
CA HIS A 238 15.42 -17.14 -17.42
C HIS A 238 16.22 -16.49 -16.30
N LEU A 239 16.81 -15.33 -16.56
CA LEU A 239 17.52 -14.46 -15.60
C LEU A 239 16.64 -13.96 -14.43
N THR A 240 15.36 -14.36 -14.44
CA THR A 240 14.35 -13.99 -13.44
C THR A 240 14.19 -15.00 -12.32
N THR A 241 14.96 -16.08 -12.32
CA THR A 241 14.92 -17.10 -11.26
C THR A 241 15.81 -16.67 -10.09
N LEU A 242 15.26 -16.73 -8.90
CA LEU A 242 15.88 -16.28 -7.66
C LEU A 242 15.87 -17.39 -6.63
N VAL A 243 16.84 -17.39 -5.75
CA VAL A 243 16.83 -18.18 -4.52
C VAL A 243 16.61 -17.25 -3.34
N ILE A 244 15.50 -17.44 -2.66
CA ILE A 244 15.20 -16.72 -1.42
C ILE A 244 15.61 -17.61 -0.25
N PHE A 245 16.24 -17.04 0.77
CA PHE A 245 16.68 -17.80 1.93
C PHE A 245 16.49 -17.03 3.23
N ARG A 246 16.29 -17.78 4.30
CA ARG A 246 16.21 -17.32 5.68
C ARG A 246 17.48 -17.71 6.40
N LEU A 247 18.10 -16.76 7.08
CA LEU A 247 19.19 -17.05 8.01
C LEU A 247 18.63 -17.43 9.39
N LYS A 248 19.36 -18.30 10.09
CA LYS A 248 19.09 -18.64 11.49
C LYS A 248 19.19 -17.39 12.36
N ASP A 249 18.42 -17.37 13.45
CA ASP A 249 18.43 -16.27 14.39
C ASP A 249 19.84 -16.03 14.97
N GLY A 250 20.23 -14.76 15.06
CA GLY A 250 21.53 -14.37 15.59
C GLY A 250 22.70 -14.39 14.58
N VAL A 251 22.49 -14.86 13.36
CA VAL A 251 23.53 -14.83 12.31
C VAL A 251 23.70 -13.39 11.80
N ASN A 252 24.94 -12.92 11.79
CA ASN A 252 25.27 -11.63 11.18
C ASN A 252 25.37 -11.80 9.66
N PHE A 253 24.58 -11.04 8.92
CA PHE A 253 24.52 -11.13 7.47
C PHE A 253 25.82 -10.75 6.78
N ASP A 254 26.51 -9.70 7.24
CA ASP A 254 27.72 -9.23 6.61
C ASP A 254 28.84 -10.28 6.72
N THR A 255 28.98 -10.89 7.90
CA THR A 255 29.94 -11.98 8.14
C THR A 255 29.60 -13.21 7.28
N PHE A 256 28.31 -13.58 7.20
CA PHE A 256 27.86 -14.64 6.32
C PHE A 256 28.19 -14.35 4.86
N GLN A 257 27.89 -13.15 4.38
CA GLN A 257 28.12 -12.73 3.00
C GLN A 257 29.61 -12.75 2.63
N GLU A 258 30.49 -12.28 3.52
CA GLU A 258 31.94 -12.28 3.28
C GLU A 258 32.47 -13.72 3.20
N ARG A 259 32.11 -14.59 4.15
CA ARG A 259 32.48 -15.99 4.11
C ARG A 259 31.96 -16.68 2.85
N PHE A 260 30.69 -16.48 2.53
CA PHE A 260 30.06 -17.08 1.36
C PHE A 260 30.74 -16.66 0.06
N LYS A 261 31.02 -15.38 -0.11
CA LYS A 261 31.72 -14.87 -1.30
C LYS A 261 33.11 -15.50 -1.48
N LYS A 262 33.81 -15.75 -0.36
CA LYS A 262 35.16 -16.30 -0.38
C LYS A 262 35.17 -17.81 -0.61
N GLU A 263 34.30 -18.56 0.05
CA GLU A 263 34.38 -20.01 0.14
C GLU A 263 33.37 -20.73 -0.76
N VAL A 264 32.17 -20.19 -0.93
CA VAL A 264 31.05 -20.86 -1.59
C VAL A 264 30.79 -20.33 -3.00
N ALA A 265 30.83 -19.03 -3.20
CA ALA A 265 30.54 -18.41 -4.49
C ALA A 265 31.41 -18.93 -5.66
N PRO A 266 32.71 -19.25 -5.48
CA PRO A 266 33.51 -19.86 -6.53
C PRO A 266 32.98 -21.23 -6.98
N GLN A 267 32.37 -22.00 -6.07
CA GLN A 267 31.77 -23.32 -6.35
C GLN A 267 30.44 -23.20 -7.10
N MET A 268 29.79 -22.04 -7.06
CA MET A 268 28.53 -21.75 -7.77
C MET A 268 28.73 -21.45 -9.27
N LYS A 269 29.97 -21.39 -9.73
CA LYS A 269 30.23 -21.32 -11.18
C LYS A 269 29.97 -22.67 -11.80
N GLN A 270 28.73 -22.91 -12.20
CA GLN A 270 28.23 -24.17 -12.75
C GLN A 270 27.58 -23.93 -14.11
N GLY A 271 28.13 -24.49 -15.16
CA GLY A 271 27.63 -24.25 -16.51
C GLY A 271 27.66 -22.76 -16.88
N ASP A 272 26.52 -22.22 -17.23
CA ASP A 272 26.37 -20.78 -17.58
C ASP A 272 26.11 -19.90 -16.34
N PHE A 273 25.88 -20.48 -15.18
CA PHE A 273 25.49 -19.74 -13.97
C PHE A 273 26.69 -19.33 -13.12
N TYR A 274 26.53 -18.22 -12.41
CA TYR A 274 27.46 -17.76 -11.39
C TYR A 274 26.72 -17.00 -10.29
N PHE A 275 27.33 -16.93 -9.11
CA PHE A 275 26.83 -16.08 -8.04
C PHE A 275 27.04 -14.61 -8.42
N ASP A 276 25.99 -13.81 -8.37
CA ASP A 276 26.04 -12.38 -8.64
C ASP A 276 26.11 -11.57 -7.32
N SER A 277 25.05 -11.64 -6.54
CA SER A 277 24.96 -10.84 -5.32
C SER A 277 23.91 -11.38 -4.33
N PHE A 278 24.03 -10.91 -3.10
CA PHE A 278 22.97 -11.00 -2.10
C PHE A 278 22.34 -9.62 -1.90
N GLN A 279 21.03 -9.63 -1.58
CA GLN A 279 20.29 -8.44 -1.25
C GLN A 279 19.22 -8.77 -0.21
N PRO A 280 18.93 -7.90 0.80
CA PRO A 280 17.78 -8.07 1.68
C PRO A 280 16.47 -8.18 0.88
N LEU A 281 15.58 -9.09 1.28
CA LEU A 281 14.30 -9.30 0.57
C LEU A 281 13.47 -8.02 0.51
N SER A 282 13.45 -7.23 1.59
CA SER A 282 12.72 -5.96 1.65
C SER A 282 13.23 -4.95 0.61
N GLU A 283 14.54 -4.84 0.44
CA GLU A 283 15.16 -3.95 -0.54
C GLU A 283 14.90 -4.42 -1.96
N TYR A 284 15.09 -5.70 -2.22
CA TYR A 284 14.84 -6.29 -3.53
C TYR A 284 13.39 -6.09 -3.96
N ARG A 285 12.45 -6.35 -3.06
CA ARG A 285 11.02 -6.16 -3.28
C ARG A 285 10.66 -4.68 -3.52
N TYR A 286 11.32 -3.76 -2.81
CA TYR A 286 11.17 -2.33 -3.07
C TYR A 286 11.65 -1.96 -4.48
N GLN A 287 12.82 -2.46 -4.90
CA GLN A 287 13.34 -2.23 -6.26
C GLN A 287 12.40 -2.78 -7.33
N LEU A 288 11.83 -3.97 -7.12
CA LEU A 288 10.79 -4.52 -8.00
C LEU A 288 9.57 -3.60 -8.07
N GLY A 289 9.09 -3.12 -6.93
CA GLY A 289 7.96 -2.20 -6.87
C GLY A 289 8.24 -0.88 -7.60
N VAL A 290 9.46 -0.37 -7.53
CA VAL A 290 9.88 0.81 -8.30
C VAL A 290 9.90 0.50 -9.79
N ALA A 291 10.52 -0.61 -10.20
CA ALA A 291 10.63 -1.02 -11.60
C ALA A 291 9.26 -1.28 -12.24
N ASN A 292 8.32 -1.86 -11.50
CA ASN A 292 6.95 -2.15 -11.94
C ASN A 292 5.96 -0.99 -11.72
N GLY A 293 6.45 0.18 -11.29
CA GLY A 293 5.62 1.37 -11.12
C GLY A 293 4.64 1.33 -9.94
N VAL A 294 4.75 0.36 -9.02
CA VAL A 294 3.89 0.20 -7.83
C VAL A 294 3.85 1.48 -6.98
N TYR A 295 5.00 2.14 -6.82
CA TYR A 295 5.11 3.37 -6.05
C TYR A 295 4.72 4.64 -6.82
N ASN A 296 4.50 4.58 -8.13
CA ASN A 296 4.22 5.77 -8.94
C ASN A 296 2.90 6.42 -8.56
N LYS A 297 1.85 5.63 -8.31
CA LYS A 297 0.55 6.15 -7.85
C LYS A 297 0.71 6.89 -6.52
N PHE A 298 1.39 6.27 -5.55
CA PHE A 298 1.61 6.88 -4.25
C PHE A 298 2.39 8.19 -4.36
N ARG A 299 3.51 8.20 -5.09
CA ARG A 299 4.33 9.40 -5.33
C ARG A 299 3.53 10.52 -6.01
N LEU A 300 2.74 10.18 -7.02
CA LEU A 300 1.89 11.14 -7.73
C LEU A 300 0.85 11.77 -6.78
N HIS A 301 0.11 10.96 -6.03
CA HIS A 301 -0.89 11.47 -5.10
C HIS A 301 -0.26 12.26 -3.95
N LEU A 302 0.89 11.82 -3.43
CA LEU A 302 1.64 12.56 -2.41
C LEU A 302 2.08 13.93 -2.91
N SER A 303 2.63 14.01 -4.13
CA SER A 303 3.04 15.28 -4.74
C SER A 303 1.85 16.20 -4.97
N LEU A 304 0.73 15.66 -5.48
CA LEU A 304 -0.49 16.43 -5.70
C LEU A 304 -1.10 16.92 -4.39
N ALA A 305 -1.13 16.06 -3.36
CA ALA A 305 -1.62 16.43 -2.03
C ALA A 305 -0.77 17.55 -1.41
N SER A 306 0.55 17.41 -1.47
CA SER A 306 1.48 18.40 -0.93
C SER A 306 1.35 19.74 -1.65
N PHE A 307 1.27 19.73 -2.98
CA PHE A 307 1.08 20.93 -3.78
C PHE A 307 -0.27 21.61 -3.49
N THR A 308 -1.37 20.84 -3.48
CA THR A 308 -2.71 21.34 -3.18
C THR A 308 -2.77 21.96 -1.78
N LEU A 309 -2.21 21.26 -0.78
CA LEU A 309 -2.16 21.76 0.60
C LEU A 309 -1.37 23.08 0.70
N LEU A 310 -0.24 23.18 0.00
CA LEU A 310 0.57 24.40 -0.05
C LEU A 310 -0.21 25.56 -0.71
N CYS A 311 -0.87 25.33 -1.84
CA CYS A 311 -1.68 26.34 -2.51
C CYS A 311 -2.83 26.84 -1.62
N ILE A 312 -3.55 25.95 -0.97
CA ILE A 312 -4.64 26.28 -0.04
C ILE A 312 -4.07 27.06 1.15
N PHE A 313 -2.95 26.62 1.72
CA PHE A 313 -2.30 27.31 2.83
C PHE A 313 -1.93 28.75 2.47
N LEU A 314 -1.28 28.96 1.34
CA LEU A 314 -0.87 30.31 0.89
C LEU A 314 -2.07 31.19 0.57
N GLY A 315 -3.10 30.67 -0.11
CA GLY A 315 -4.34 31.39 -0.40
C GLY A 315 -5.05 31.83 0.87
N MET A 316 -5.33 30.91 1.76
CA MET A 316 -6.00 31.21 3.03
C MET A 316 -5.16 32.13 3.92
N LEU A 317 -3.83 31.93 3.99
CA LEU A 317 -2.94 32.83 4.75
C LEU A 317 -3.07 34.27 4.23
N GLY A 318 -3.02 34.46 2.89
CA GLY A 318 -3.18 35.76 2.26
C GLY A 318 -4.53 36.41 2.57
N THR A 319 -5.60 35.66 2.43
CA THR A 319 -6.98 36.13 2.68
C THR A 319 -7.19 36.51 4.14
N PHE A 320 -6.74 35.68 5.08
CA PHE A 320 -6.83 36.02 6.52
C PHE A 320 -5.90 37.18 6.91
N TRP A 321 -4.77 37.32 6.23
CA TRP A 321 -3.88 38.46 6.43
C TRP A 321 -4.53 39.77 6.02
N ILE A 322 -5.09 39.86 4.79
CA ILE A 322 -5.80 41.03 4.28
C ILE A 322 -6.96 41.39 5.21
N ARG A 323 -7.76 40.39 5.61
CA ARG A 323 -8.88 40.58 6.53
C ARG A 323 -8.47 41.15 7.89
N SER A 324 -7.39 40.61 8.48
CA SER A 324 -6.91 41.07 9.79
C SER A 324 -6.38 42.51 9.70
N ASN A 325 -5.72 42.87 8.59
CA ASN A 325 -5.24 44.23 8.38
C ASN A 325 -6.40 45.21 8.18
N ALA A 326 -7.43 44.83 7.42
CA ALA A 326 -8.63 45.69 7.23
C ALA A 326 -9.41 45.93 8.55
N ARG A 327 -9.16 45.18 9.58
CA ARG A 327 -9.82 45.32 10.89
C ARG A 327 -8.91 45.87 11.98
N ARG A 328 -7.77 46.51 11.64
CA ARG A 328 -6.84 47.09 12.62
C ARG A 328 -7.51 48.18 13.48
N GLY A 329 -8.35 49.04 12.92
CA GLY A 329 -9.10 50.04 13.67
C GLY A 329 -10.05 49.41 14.73
N GLU A 330 -10.77 48.34 14.34
CA GLU A 330 -11.63 47.58 15.26
C GLU A 330 -10.82 46.97 16.40
N ILE A 331 -9.63 46.41 16.11
CA ILE A 331 -8.70 45.91 17.15
C ILE A 331 -8.22 47.02 18.06
N GLY A 332 -7.83 48.17 17.50
CA GLY A 332 -7.41 49.36 18.26
C GLY A 332 -8.50 49.84 19.21
N LEU A 333 -9.75 49.93 18.72
CA LEU A 333 -10.91 50.34 19.53
C LEU A 333 -11.18 49.35 20.66
N MET A 334 -11.13 48.03 20.40
CA MET A 334 -11.28 47.00 21.44
C MET A 334 -10.17 47.12 22.53
N ARG A 335 -8.95 47.41 22.10
CA ARG A 335 -7.82 47.60 23.03
C ARG A 335 -7.97 48.89 23.86
N SER A 336 -8.41 49.99 23.28
CA SER A 336 -8.66 51.25 23.98
C SER A 336 -9.78 51.11 25.03
N MET A 337 -10.77 50.25 24.76
CA MET A 337 -11.82 49.87 25.73
C MET A 337 -11.37 48.85 26.81
N GLY A 338 -10.07 48.53 26.92
CA GLY A 338 -9.54 47.67 27.94
C GLY A 338 -9.55 46.18 27.62
N ALA A 339 -9.80 45.77 26.39
CA ALA A 339 -9.69 44.36 26.01
C ALA A 339 -8.23 43.89 26.03
N THR A 340 -7.96 42.77 26.68
CA THR A 340 -6.62 42.15 26.72
C THR A 340 -6.28 41.54 25.35
N GLU A 341 -4.99 41.48 25.02
CA GLU A 341 -4.49 40.87 23.78
C GLU A 341 -5.00 39.43 23.58
N LYS A 342 -4.99 38.63 24.64
CA LYS A 342 -5.49 37.27 24.62
C LYS A 342 -6.97 37.18 24.29
N LYS A 343 -7.79 38.13 24.82
CA LYS A 343 -9.24 38.16 24.55
C LYS A 343 -9.54 38.52 23.12
N VAL A 344 -8.85 39.49 22.53
CA VAL A 344 -8.99 39.88 21.13
C VAL A 344 -8.55 38.74 20.22
N THR A 345 -7.36 38.19 20.42
CA THR A 345 -6.85 37.06 19.64
C THR A 345 -7.82 35.87 19.67
N LYS A 346 -8.31 35.49 20.86
CA LYS A 346 -9.28 34.39 21.02
C LYS A 346 -10.56 34.65 20.23
N GLN A 347 -11.06 35.88 20.22
CA GLN A 347 -12.26 36.23 19.45
C GLN A 347 -12.07 36.00 17.95
N PHE A 348 -10.95 36.46 17.36
CA PHE A 348 -10.64 36.27 15.95
C PHE A 348 -10.42 34.80 15.58
N LEU A 349 -9.77 34.02 16.45
CA LEU A 349 -9.60 32.56 16.23
C LEU A 349 -10.95 31.82 16.26
N ILE A 350 -11.86 32.18 17.16
CA ILE A 350 -13.20 31.59 17.20
C ILE A 350 -13.98 31.96 15.93
N GLU A 351 -13.87 33.21 15.47
CA GLU A 351 -14.51 33.65 14.24
C GLU A 351 -13.99 32.88 13.02
N ALA A 352 -12.67 32.71 12.90
CA ALA A 352 -12.05 31.90 11.85
C ALA A 352 -12.53 30.44 11.92
N ALA A 353 -12.54 29.84 13.09
CA ALA A 353 -13.01 28.46 13.29
C ALA A 353 -14.49 28.29 12.87
N LEU A 354 -15.36 29.25 13.22
CA LEU A 354 -16.77 29.22 12.81
C LEU A 354 -16.96 29.33 11.31
N ILE A 355 -16.20 30.20 10.64
CA ILE A 355 -16.25 30.34 9.17
C ILE A 355 -15.82 29.04 8.50
N VAL A 356 -14.71 28.43 8.98
CA VAL A 356 -14.23 27.13 8.46
C VAL A 356 -15.26 26.02 8.67
N THR A 357 -15.84 25.94 9.87
CA THR A 357 -16.84 24.90 10.18
C THR A 357 -18.07 25.01 9.28
N LEU A 358 -18.59 26.23 9.12
CA LEU A 358 -19.75 26.46 8.25
C LEU A 358 -19.41 26.23 6.78
N GLY A 359 -18.27 26.77 6.30
CA GLY A 359 -17.81 26.56 4.91
C GLY A 359 -17.57 25.09 4.60
N PHE A 360 -16.94 24.35 5.52
CA PHE A 360 -16.71 22.93 5.37
C PHE A 360 -18.00 22.11 5.35
N ALA A 361 -19.02 22.48 6.14
CA ALA A 361 -20.32 21.82 6.07
C ALA A 361 -20.95 21.93 4.67
N PHE A 362 -20.84 23.09 4.01
CA PHE A 362 -21.28 23.24 2.62
C PHE A 362 -20.36 22.50 1.63
N SER A 363 -19.05 22.47 1.89
CA SER A 363 -18.12 21.65 1.11
C SER A 363 -18.49 20.17 1.17
N LEU A 364 -18.85 19.64 2.37
CA LEU A 364 -19.31 18.26 2.51
C LEU A 364 -20.58 17.97 1.69
N ALA A 365 -21.51 18.93 1.58
CA ALA A 365 -22.67 18.76 0.73
C ALA A 365 -22.28 18.58 -0.76
N LEU A 366 -21.25 19.31 -1.23
CA LEU A 366 -20.69 19.11 -2.57
C LEU A 366 -19.99 17.76 -2.70
N VAL A 367 -19.22 17.36 -1.70
CA VAL A 367 -18.54 16.05 -1.67
C VAL A 367 -19.56 14.91 -1.72
N VAL A 368 -20.61 14.97 -0.91
CA VAL A 368 -21.69 13.96 -0.91
C VAL A 368 -22.32 13.86 -2.30
N ASN A 369 -22.64 15.01 -2.92
CA ASN A 369 -23.20 15.03 -4.27
C ASN A 369 -22.21 14.40 -5.29
N PHE A 370 -20.92 14.73 -5.21
CA PHE A 370 -19.87 14.15 -6.04
C PHE A 370 -19.74 12.64 -5.86
N VAL A 371 -19.74 12.16 -4.62
CA VAL A 371 -19.66 10.72 -4.31
C VAL A 371 -20.86 9.96 -4.88
N PHE A 372 -22.08 10.49 -4.74
CA PHE A 372 -23.28 9.83 -5.28
C PHE A 372 -23.37 9.88 -6.80
N MET A 373 -22.95 10.99 -7.45
CA MET A 373 -23.09 11.17 -8.90
C MET A 373 -21.97 10.49 -9.70
N ALA A 374 -20.76 10.41 -9.15
CA ALA A 374 -19.58 9.96 -9.88
C ALA A 374 -19.06 8.58 -9.42
N GLU A 375 -19.79 7.86 -8.54
CA GLU A 375 -19.25 6.67 -7.84
C GLU A 375 -17.87 6.98 -7.22
N GLY A 376 -17.71 8.21 -6.77
CA GLY A 376 -16.44 8.92 -6.72
C GLY A 376 -15.62 8.75 -5.46
N MET A 377 -15.81 7.69 -4.65
CA MET A 377 -14.83 7.36 -3.61
C MET A 377 -13.71 6.50 -4.19
N SER A 378 -12.49 6.82 -3.80
CA SER A 378 -11.34 6.02 -4.20
C SER A 378 -11.49 4.59 -3.69
N GLN A 379 -11.44 3.65 -4.61
CA GLN A 379 -11.41 2.24 -4.27
C GLN A 379 -9.96 1.78 -4.11
N PRO A 380 -9.66 0.86 -3.16
CA PRO A 380 -8.37 0.22 -3.15
C PRO A 380 -8.14 -0.39 -4.53
N SER A 381 -7.01 -0.05 -5.15
CA SER A 381 -6.71 -0.51 -6.50
C SER A 381 -6.73 -2.02 -6.52
N VAL A 382 -7.69 -2.50 -7.26
CA VAL A 382 -7.77 -3.89 -7.67
C VAL A 382 -7.52 -3.83 -9.16
N THR A 383 -6.53 -4.48 -9.63
CA THR A 383 -6.32 -4.57 -11.07
C THR A 383 -7.55 -5.18 -11.68
N GLY A 384 -8.10 -4.53 -12.67
CA GLY A 384 -9.40 -4.65 -13.31
C GLY A 384 -10.05 -6.01 -13.60
N LEU A 385 -9.55 -7.10 -13.00
CA LEU A 385 -10.13 -8.44 -13.09
C LEU A 385 -10.70 -8.96 -11.76
N MET A 386 -10.59 -8.21 -10.67
CA MET A 386 -10.94 -8.73 -9.34
C MET A 386 -11.86 -7.77 -8.58
N GLU A 387 -13.14 -7.88 -8.82
CA GLU A 387 -14.20 -7.19 -8.09
C GLU A 387 -14.25 -7.49 -6.56
N HIS A 388 -13.30 -8.29 -6.06
CA HIS A 388 -13.47 -8.95 -4.76
C HIS A 388 -12.21 -8.91 -3.89
N ALA A 389 -11.62 -7.74 -3.69
CA ALA A 389 -10.62 -7.57 -2.65
C ALA A 389 -11.20 -7.84 -1.25
N ILE A 390 -10.35 -8.25 -0.31
CA ILE A 390 -10.74 -8.39 1.09
C ILE A 390 -11.13 -7.02 1.63
N THR A 391 -12.38 -6.88 2.06
CA THR A 391 -12.85 -5.64 2.67
C THR A 391 -12.15 -5.42 4.01
N ASN A 392 -11.64 -4.23 4.20
CA ASN A 392 -11.12 -3.76 5.48
C ASN A 392 -12.15 -2.81 6.09
N GLU A 393 -12.45 -2.93 7.38
CA GLU A 393 -13.39 -2.05 8.09
C GLU A 393 -13.04 -0.55 7.91
N TRP A 394 -11.75 -0.21 7.94
CA TRP A 394 -11.26 1.15 7.71
C TRP A 394 -11.48 1.67 6.29
N LEU A 395 -11.72 0.78 5.34
CA LEU A 395 -12.02 1.09 3.94
C LEU A 395 -13.51 0.85 3.61
N SER A 396 -14.35 0.59 4.62
CA SER A 396 -15.79 0.63 4.42
C SER A 396 -16.20 2.05 4.00
N PRO A 397 -17.14 2.22 3.05
CA PRO A 397 -17.49 3.54 2.52
C PRO A 397 -17.83 4.57 3.59
N SER A 398 -18.54 4.17 4.64
CA SER A 398 -18.90 5.05 5.76
C SER A 398 -17.68 5.49 6.60
N MET A 399 -16.79 4.55 6.93
CA MET A 399 -15.59 4.87 7.73
C MET A 399 -14.60 5.69 6.92
N GLN A 400 -14.35 5.34 5.65
CA GLN A 400 -13.50 6.10 4.74
C GLN A 400 -14.00 7.53 4.61
N PHE A 401 -15.31 7.73 4.31
CA PHE A 401 -15.91 9.06 4.21
C PHE A 401 -15.73 9.86 5.52
N ALA A 402 -16.02 9.25 6.67
CA ALA A 402 -15.88 9.92 7.97
C ALA A 402 -14.43 10.32 8.27
N MET A 403 -13.47 9.43 8.06
CA MET A 403 -12.06 9.69 8.34
C MET A 403 -11.46 10.72 7.40
N VAL A 404 -11.73 10.62 6.10
CA VAL A 404 -11.26 11.60 5.11
C VAL A 404 -11.85 12.98 5.40
N SER A 405 -13.15 13.04 5.74
CA SER A 405 -13.80 14.30 6.11
C SER A 405 -13.21 14.91 7.39
N LEU A 406 -12.93 14.09 8.39
CA LEU A 406 -12.29 14.55 9.62
C LEU A 406 -10.89 15.10 9.37
N ILE A 407 -10.06 14.37 8.60
CA ILE A 407 -8.69 14.79 8.26
C ILE A 407 -8.73 16.11 7.49
N THR A 408 -9.61 16.22 6.48
CA THR A 408 -9.78 17.44 5.69
C THR A 408 -10.21 18.63 6.55
N TYR A 409 -11.20 18.44 7.43
CA TYR A 409 -11.66 19.46 8.35
C TYR A 409 -10.54 19.95 9.27
N LEU A 410 -9.80 19.03 9.89
CA LEU A 410 -8.70 19.37 10.78
C LEU A 410 -7.57 20.11 10.04
N ALA A 411 -7.24 19.72 8.82
CA ALA A 411 -6.25 20.40 8.00
C ALA A 411 -6.68 21.85 7.70
N LEU A 412 -7.91 22.07 7.23
CA LEU A 412 -8.44 23.39 6.97
C LEU A 412 -8.50 24.26 8.24
N LEU A 413 -8.94 23.67 9.36
CA LEU A 413 -9.00 24.36 10.64
C LEU A 413 -7.61 24.82 11.10
N ILE A 414 -6.60 23.95 11.04
CA ILE A 414 -5.22 24.29 11.40
C ILE A 414 -4.70 25.43 10.50
N ILE A 415 -4.90 25.33 9.19
CA ILE A 415 -4.48 26.35 8.23
C ILE A 415 -5.12 27.70 8.56
N ALA A 416 -6.42 27.72 8.80
CA ALA A 416 -7.15 28.96 9.13
C ALA A 416 -6.72 29.56 10.47
N LEU A 417 -6.52 28.73 11.48
CA LEU A 417 -6.06 29.19 12.79
C LEU A 417 -4.65 29.79 12.73
N VAL A 418 -3.72 29.13 12.02
CA VAL A 418 -2.36 29.63 11.79
C VAL A 418 -2.40 30.92 10.96
N GLY A 419 -3.16 30.91 9.86
CA GLY A 419 -3.34 32.08 8.99
C GLY A 419 -3.93 33.30 9.70
N THR A 420 -4.81 33.08 10.69
CA THR A 420 -5.39 34.16 11.51
C THR A 420 -4.45 34.59 12.65
N LEU A 421 -3.79 33.65 13.29
CA LEU A 421 -2.97 33.90 14.50
C LEU A 421 -1.81 34.86 14.24
N ILE A 422 -1.12 34.68 13.11
CA ILE A 422 0.07 35.48 12.77
C ILE A 422 -0.27 36.97 12.59
N PRO A 423 -1.21 37.36 11.72
CA PRO A 423 -1.52 38.77 11.51
C PRO A 423 -2.22 39.41 12.73
N VAL A 424 -3.12 38.68 13.40
CA VAL A 424 -3.81 39.20 14.59
C VAL A 424 -2.82 39.50 15.72
N ARG A 425 -1.85 38.62 15.98
CA ARG A 425 -0.80 38.88 17.00
C ARG A 425 0.06 40.08 16.66
N ARG A 426 0.29 40.39 15.38
CA ARG A 426 0.97 41.63 14.98
C ARG A 426 0.10 42.86 15.21
N ALA A 427 -1.17 42.80 14.79
CA ALA A 427 -2.11 43.90 14.91
C ALA A 427 -2.39 44.27 16.38
N VAL A 428 -2.50 43.30 17.27
CA VAL A 428 -2.78 43.52 18.72
C VAL A 428 -1.60 44.16 19.42
N LYS A 429 -0.35 44.04 18.94
CA LYS A 429 0.84 44.64 19.53
C LYS A 429 1.03 46.12 19.15
N VAL A 430 0.33 46.63 18.12
CA VAL A 430 0.35 48.05 17.76
C VAL A 430 -0.34 48.86 18.83
N LEU A 431 0.24 50.02 19.20
CA LEU A 431 -0.35 50.92 20.18
C LEU A 431 -1.72 51.37 19.69
N PRO A 432 -2.74 51.44 20.59
CA PRO A 432 -4.09 51.87 20.18
C PRO A 432 -4.14 53.24 19.51
N ALA A 433 -3.25 54.16 19.91
CA ALA A 433 -3.14 55.48 19.31
C ALA A 433 -2.69 55.45 17.84
N ASP A 434 -1.73 54.57 17.51
CA ASP A 434 -1.23 54.43 16.13
C ASP A 434 -2.25 53.71 15.26
N ALA A 435 -2.99 52.73 15.83
CA ALA A 435 -4.03 51.99 15.08
C ALA A 435 -5.25 52.87 14.72
N LEU A 436 -5.53 53.96 15.45
CA LEU A 436 -6.63 54.89 15.19
C LEU A 436 -6.20 56.09 14.32
N ARG A 437 -4.90 56.29 14.13
CA ARG A 437 -4.35 57.39 13.33
C ARG A 437 -4.23 57.06 11.86
N ASP A 438 -4.24 55.76 11.51
CA ASP A 438 -4.13 55.25 10.14
C ASP A 438 -5.51 55.20 9.41
N GLU A 439 -6.62 55.69 10.01
CA GLU A 439 -7.89 56.01 9.40
C GLU A 439 -7.95 57.48 8.95
#